data_49130fc2c73f2b34b5a46d3a8c80d52d
#
_entry.id   49130fc2c73f2b34b5a46d3a8c80d52d
#
_cell.length_a   1.000
_cell.length_b   1.000
_cell.length_c   1.000
_cell.angle_alpha   90.00
_cell.angle_beta   90.00
_cell.angle_gamma   90.00
#
_symmetry.space_group_name_H-M   'P 1'
#
loop_
_entity.id
_entity.type
_entity.pdbx_description
1 polymer ?
#
loop_
_entity_poly.entity_id
_entity_poly.type
_entity_poly.pdbx_seq_one_letter_code
_entity_poly.pdbx_strand_id
1 'polypeptide(L)'
;MLGPSLETIAAILAERQAKQGPIIESMRQLRDAYNGDLVIPLPELDRKEKSAVANLITTGLDQTAMRIASTMPSVYYPALEEGNNASEKRARTRKRATMAWWEANKMPLKMRRRARWLIGYASSPVIIRPDTKWGAARWDIRDPLNTFPSVGEDPDQITPSDCIFTYSRSRAWLQERYPEALANLKSVNPKPTDIIGIVEYTDAEVTVLMATSSAKQNPWESMVRGAPHVELERVQNRTGLCLAVVPGRITLDRPMGQFDSLVGMYNLKSKLMALEVIAVERGIFPDTYLVSRPGETARFVAGPFDGRTGQVNVVSGGDIREMAANPGFATNGMMDRIERAQRIGSGTPAEFGGESTSNVRTGKRGDAILSAVVDFPIQEAQEIFAASLQEENKRAIAIAKTYFGNERKSFYVSSRGAKGHVDYVPNKDFEDDNNVVTYSHSGADANSLVVGLGQRIGIGIMSKQTAQEIDPFISDPEAEKDRVISESLEAALLQSIQTQAAQGAIPPSDVASIVALVGADKMDLAAAVTKVHEQAQARQATPAPTGAPETMPGLGAPGMGAEQPAQQPPGQAPQPGLQELLASLGGR
;
A
#
# COMPACT_ATOMS: atom_id res chain seq x y z
N MET A 1 19.59 -16.52 32.91
CA MET A 1 19.32 -16.35 31.46
C MET A 1 18.21 -15.33 31.33
N LEU A 2 18.37 -14.36 30.47
CA LEU A 2 17.30 -13.38 30.17
C LEU A 2 16.22 -14.08 29.31
N GLY A 3 14.96 -14.02 29.78
CA GLY A 3 13.81 -14.56 29.07
C GLY A 3 13.61 -16.10 29.15
N PRO A 4 12.63 -16.66 28.40
CA PRO A 4 12.23 -18.06 28.48
C PRO A 4 13.29 -19.02 27.93
N SER A 5 13.29 -20.28 28.43
CA SER A 5 14.13 -21.34 27.90
C SER A 5 13.69 -21.79 26.51
N LEU A 6 14.56 -22.46 25.75
CA LEU A 6 14.22 -22.98 24.41
C LEU A 6 13.07 -23.99 24.48
N GLU A 7 13.04 -24.80 25.52
CA GLU A 7 11.97 -25.78 25.75
C GLU A 7 10.62 -25.11 26.03
N THR A 8 10.64 -24.02 26.81
CA THR A 8 9.46 -23.20 27.07
C THR A 8 8.94 -22.58 25.77
N ILE A 9 9.81 -22.00 24.94
CA ILE A 9 9.43 -21.43 23.64
C ILE A 9 8.82 -22.49 22.73
N ALA A 10 9.42 -23.70 22.68
CA ALA A 10 8.90 -24.79 21.87
C ALA A 10 7.52 -25.28 22.38
N ALA A 11 7.31 -25.31 23.69
CA ALA A 11 6.02 -25.66 24.27
C ALA A 11 4.93 -24.63 23.97
N ILE A 12 5.24 -23.33 24.11
CA ILE A 12 4.34 -22.23 23.75
C ILE A 12 3.99 -22.30 22.26
N LEU A 13 4.97 -22.52 21.39
CA LEU A 13 4.73 -22.65 19.96
C LEU A 13 3.76 -23.82 19.66
N ALA A 14 4.01 -24.99 20.24
CA ALA A 14 3.16 -26.16 20.04
C ALA A 14 1.70 -25.92 20.49
N GLU A 15 1.51 -25.26 21.62
CA GLU A 15 0.18 -24.89 22.12
C GLU A 15 -0.52 -23.92 21.16
N ARG A 16 0.17 -22.86 20.71
CA ARG A 16 -0.41 -21.87 19.79
C ARG A 16 -0.72 -22.46 18.43
N GLN A 17 0.13 -23.33 17.91
CA GLN A 17 -0.13 -24.06 16.66
C GLN A 17 -1.38 -24.95 16.77
N ALA A 18 -1.58 -25.62 17.90
CA ALA A 18 -2.77 -26.43 18.13
C ALA A 18 -4.05 -25.58 18.18
N LYS A 19 -4.00 -24.43 18.89
CA LYS A 19 -5.14 -23.50 18.99
C LYS A 19 -5.47 -22.83 17.67
N GLN A 20 -4.47 -22.46 16.88
CA GLN A 20 -4.63 -21.76 15.60
C GLN A 20 -4.80 -22.71 14.40
N GLY A 21 -4.72 -24.02 14.60
CA GLY A 21 -4.83 -25.02 13.55
C GLY A 21 -6.00 -24.82 12.59
N PRO A 22 -7.24 -24.65 13.06
CA PRO A 22 -8.41 -24.42 12.21
C PRO A 22 -8.29 -23.13 11.36
N ILE A 23 -7.74 -22.06 11.95
CA ILE A 23 -7.54 -20.77 11.26
C ILE A 23 -6.48 -20.93 10.17
N ILE A 24 -5.36 -21.58 10.49
CA ILE A 24 -4.29 -21.84 9.53
C ILE A 24 -4.79 -22.70 8.37
N GLU A 25 -5.64 -23.67 8.63
CA GLU A 25 -6.23 -24.51 7.58
C GLU A 25 -7.14 -23.71 6.64
N SER A 26 -7.98 -22.81 7.17
CA SER A 26 -8.77 -21.88 6.35
C SER A 26 -7.89 -20.99 5.48
N MET A 27 -6.81 -20.43 6.06
CA MET A 27 -5.83 -19.62 5.29
C MET A 27 -5.15 -20.41 4.17
N ARG A 28 -4.84 -21.71 4.39
CA ARG A 28 -4.26 -22.59 3.36
C ARG A 28 -5.24 -22.83 2.23
N GLN A 29 -6.48 -23.16 2.55
CA GLN A 29 -7.52 -23.37 1.55
C GLN A 29 -7.74 -22.12 0.69
N LEU A 30 -7.77 -20.95 1.31
CA LEU A 30 -7.84 -19.69 0.57
C LEU A 30 -6.61 -19.48 -0.31
N ARG A 31 -5.41 -19.78 0.18
CA ARG A 31 -4.17 -19.66 -0.61
C ARG A 31 -4.20 -20.59 -1.82
N ASP A 32 -4.60 -21.85 -1.61
CA ASP A 32 -4.66 -22.84 -2.68
C ASP A 32 -5.74 -22.45 -3.70
N ALA A 33 -6.86 -21.88 -3.27
CA ALA A 33 -7.87 -21.30 -4.14
C ALA A 33 -7.32 -20.08 -4.91
N TYR A 34 -6.63 -19.16 -4.24
CA TYR A 34 -6.01 -17.98 -4.85
C TYR A 34 -4.99 -18.35 -5.93
N ASN A 35 -4.15 -19.35 -5.67
CA ASN A 35 -3.13 -19.81 -6.61
C ASN A 35 -3.70 -20.70 -7.73
N GLY A 36 -4.94 -21.15 -7.63
CA GLY A 36 -5.52 -22.13 -8.55
C GLY A 36 -5.00 -23.56 -8.35
N ASP A 37 -4.37 -23.83 -7.20
CA ASP A 37 -3.82 -25.15 -6.85
C ASP A 37 -4.83 -26.06 -6.13
N LEU A 38 -6.04 -25.54 -5.90
CA LEU A 38 -7.09 -26.30 -5.23
C LEU A 38 -7.51 -27.50 -6.07
N VAL A 39 -7.32 -28.68 -5.52
CA VAL A 39 -7.69 -29.93 -6.16
C VAL A 39 -9.14 -30.28 -5.80
N ILE A 40 -9.96 -30.48 -6.83
CA ILE A 40 -11.38 -30.82 -6.71
C ILE A 40 -11.50 -32.34 -6.70
N PRO A 41 -11.95 -32.96 -5.62
CA PRO A 41 -12.21 -34.40 -5.60
C PRO A 41 -13.46 -34.71 -6.40
N LEU A 42 -13.35 -35.60 -7.37
CA LEU A 42 -14.45 -36.18 -8.12
C LEU A 42 -14.50 -37.68 -7.81
N PRO A 43 -15.05 -38.08 -6.64
CA PRO A 43 -14.96 -39.46 -6.16
C PRO A 43 -15.66 -40.47 -7.09
N GLU A 44 -16.70 -40.04 -7.79
CA GLU A 44 -17.46 -40.88 -8.73
C GLU A 44 -16.65 -41.28 -9.98
N LEU A 45 -15.57 -40.54 -10.28
CA LEU A 45 -14.76 -40.77 -11.47
C LEU A 45 -13.31 -41.17 -11.12
N ASP A 46 -13.02 -41.31 -9.83
CA ASP A 46 -11.65 -41.54 -9.31
C ASP A 46 -10.60 -40.57 -9.90
N ARG A 47 -11.03 -39.35 -10.21
CA ARG A 47 -10.21 -38.30 -10.83
C ARG A 47 -10.04 -37.12 -9.89
N LYS A 48 -8.90 -36.46 -10.03
CA LYS A 48 -8.61 -35.17 -9.41
C LYS A 48 -8.36 -34.15 -10.51
N GLU A 49 -9.28 -33.23 -10.68
CA GLU A 49 -9.15 -32.18 -11.67
C GLU A 49 -8.70 -30.87 -11.02
N LYS A 50 -7.84 -30.13 -11.71
CA LYS A 50 -7.54 -28.74 -11.34
C LYS A 50 -8.70 -27.85 -11.78
N SER A 51 -8.96 -26.79 -11.00
CA SER A 51 -10.00 -25.84 -11.35
C SER A 51 -9.70 -25.14 -12.68
N ALA A 52 -10.62 -25.26 -13.62
CA ALA A 52 -10.58 -24.53 -14.91
C ALA A 52 -11.45 -23.27 -14.90
N VAL A 53 -12.00 -22.89 -13.76
CA VAL A 53 -12.92 -21.76 -13.63
C VAL A 53 -12.16 -20.46 -13.45
N ALA A 54 -12.67 -19.37 -14.03
CA ALA A 54 -12.15 -18.01 -13.75
C ALA A 54 -12.13 -17.74 -12.24
N ASN A 55 -10.95 -17.36 -11.73
CA ASN A 55 -10.71 -17.24 -10.30
C ASN A 55 -11.08 -15.84 -9.80
N LEU A 56 -12.34 -15.68 -9.40
CA LEU A 56 -12.83 -14.44 -8.80
C LEU A 56 -12.19 -14.12 -7.45
N ILE A 57 -11.66 -15.13 -6.74
CA ILE A 57 -10.93 -14.93 -5.49
C ILE A 57 -9.65 -14.17 -5.77
N THR A 58 -8.86 -14.58 -6.77
CA THR A 58 -7.62 -13.91 -7.14
C THR A 58 -7.87 -12.48 -7.60
N THR A 59 -8.78 -12.30 -8.55
CA THR A 59 -9.05 -10.96 -9.12
C THR A 59 -9.66 -10.02 -8.09
N GLY A 60 -10.64 -10.49 -7.30
CA GLY A 60 -11.29 -9.68 -6.28
C GLY A 60 -10.35 -9.28 -5.14
N LEU A 61 -9.55 -10.24 -4.64
CA LEU A 61 -8.58 -9.99 -3.60
C LEU A 61 -7.50 -9.01 -4.06
N ASP A 62 -6.97 -9.18 -5.26
CA ASP A 62 -5.95 -8.28 -5.82
C ASP A 62 -6.48 -6.87 -6.03
N GLN A 63 -7.69 -6.73 -6.58
CA GLN A 63 -8.31 -5.42 -6.80
C GLN A 63 -8.58 -4.69 -5.49
N THR A 64 -9.16 -5.37 -4.50
CA THR A 64 -9.41 -4.77 -3.17
C THR A 64 -8.11 -4.39 -2.48
N ALA A 65 -7.12 -5.28 -2.46
CA ALA A 65 -5.82 -5.01 -1.88
C ALA A 65 -5.07 -3.86 -2.55
N MET A 66 -5.15 -3.76 -3.89
CA MET A 66 -4.56 -2.64 -4.62
C MET A 66 -5.21 -1.31 -4.29
N ARG A 67 -6.52 -1.26 -4.11
CA ARG A 67 -7.23 -0.04 -3.69
C ARG A 67 -6.82 0.41 -2.29
N ILE A 68 -6.74 -0.51 -1.33
CA ILE A 68 -6.27 -0.21 0.03
C ILE A 68 -4.85 0.36 0.00
N ALA A 69 -3.96 -0.23 -0.80
CA ALA A 69 -2.54 0.12 -0.85
C ALA A 69 -2.19 1.18 -1.92
N SER A 70 -3.17 1.70 -2.66
CA SER A 70 -2.95 2.75 -3.68
C SER A 70 -2.54 4.08 -3.06
N THR A 71 -3.05 4.35 -1.85
CA THR A 71 -2.80 5.59 -1.12
C THR A 71 -2.00 5.27 0.14
N MET A 72 -0.86 5.95 0.30
CA MET A 72 -0.12 5.91 1.56
C MET A 72 -0.77 6.90 2.55
N PRO A 73 -0.89 6.52 3.82
CA PRO A 73 -1.46 7.42 4.83
C PRO A 73 -0.52 8.59 5.12
N SER A 74 -1.09 9.67 5.62
CA SER A 74 -0.34 10.76 6.20
C SER A 74 -0.04 10.49 7.67
N VAL A 75 1.11 10.97 8.14
CA VAL A 75 1.51 10.89 9.55
C VAL A 75 1.57 12.28 10.12
N TYR A 76 0.97 12.45 11.27
CA TYR A 76 1.03 13.69 12.04
C TYR A 76 1.66 13.41 13.42
N TYR A 77 2.59 14.27 13.83
CA TYR A 77 3.17 14.27 15.16
C TYR A 77 2.76 15.57 15.86
N PRO A 78 1.99 15.50 16.95
CA PRO A 78 1.66 16.69 17.70
C PRO A 78 2.93 17.31 18.33
N ALA A 79 2.99 18.64 18.38
CA ALA A 79 4.00 19.31 19.15
C ALA A 79 3.72 19.08 20.66
N LEU A 80 4.76 18.84 21.45
CA LEU A 80 4.60 18.63 22.89
C LEU A 80 4.08 19.91 23.58
N GLU A 81 4.51 21.07 23.08
CA GLU A 81 4.11 22.39 23.52
C GLU A 81 3.56 23.17 22.34
N GLU A 82 2.27 23.46 22.33
CA GLU A 82 1.63 24.26 21.30
C GLU A 82 2.15 25.72 21.34
N GLY A 83 2.45 26.28 20.17
CA GLY A 83 2.98 27.63 20.04
C GLY A 83 4.49 27.77 20.32
N ASN A 84 5.18 26.67 20.67
CA ASN A 84 6.62 26.66 20.79
C ASN A 84 7.26 26.25 19.46
N ASN A 85 7.86 27.22 18.76
CA ASN A 85 8.52 26.99 17.46
C ASN A 85 9.56 25.85 17.50
N ALA A 86 10.24 25.64 18.62
CA ALA A 86 11.22 24.56 18.75
C ALA A 86 10.54 23.19 18.80
N SER A 87 9.43 23.05 19.54
CA SER A 87 8.66 21.83 19.63
C SER A 87 7.97 21.50 18.29
N GLU A 88 7.39 22.49 17.61
CA GLU A 88 6.83 22.34 16.27
C GLU A 88 7.89 21.88 15.25
N LYS A 89 9.08 22.48 15.29
CA LYS A 89 10.19 22.06 14.42
C LYS A 89 10.61 20.62 14.67
N ARG A 90 10.64 20.16 15.93
CA ARG A 90 10.94 18.76 16.28
C ARG A 90 9.83 17.82 15.82
N ALA A 91 8.56 18.21 15.94
CA ALA A 91 7.41 17.46 15.42
C ALA A 91 7.51 17.29 13.90
N ARG A 92 7.81 18.36 13.15
CA ARG A 92 8.08 18.31 11.71
C ARG A 92 9.28 17.42 11.36
N THR A 93 10.34 17.45 12.17
CA THR A 93 11.51 16.59 11.98
C THR A 93 11.16 15.11 12.19
N ARG A 94 10.37 14.77 13.24
CA ARG A 94 9.85 13.40 13.46
C ARG A 94 9.03 12.89 12.28
N LYS A 95 8.10 13.71 11.79
CA LYS A 95 7.29 13.40 10.60
C LYS A 95 8.17 13.09 9.40
N ARG A 96 9.10 13.97 9.06
CA ARG A 96 10.01 13.81 7.92
C ARG A 96 10.93 12.60 8.08
N ALA A 97 11.43 12.33 9.30
CA ALA A 97 12.23 11.14 9.58
C ALA A 97 11.44 9.84 9.38
N THR A 98 10.19 9.78 9.87
CA THR A 98 9.30 8.62 9.68
C THR A 98 9.00 8.39 8.19
N MET A 99 8.71 9.45 7.43
CA MET A 99 8.50 9.35 5.98
C MET A 99 9.75 8.85 5.26
N ALA A 100 10.94 9.32 5.67
CA ALA A 100 12.21 8.85 5.13
C ALA A 100 12.45 7.36 5.44
N TRP A 101 12.14 6.91 6.65
CA TRP A 101 12.22 5.48 7.01
C TRP A 101 11.26 4.63 6.20
N TRP A 102 10.02 5.09 6.00
CA TRP A 102 9.04 4.38 5.17
C TRP A 102 9.52 4.24 3.72
N GLU A 103 10.07 5.31 3.16
CA GLU A 103 10.59 5.29 1.80
C GLU A 103 11.80 4.35 1.68
N ALA A 104 12.77 4.46 2.59
CA ALA A 104 13.92 3.61 2.65
C ALA A 104 13.55 2.12 2.83
N ASN A 105 12.48 1.83 3.58
CA ASN A 105 11.90 0.50 3.75
C ASN A 105 10.99 0.05 2.60
N LYS A 106 10.79 0.85 1.57
CA LYS A 106 9.89 0.57 0.44
C LYS A 106 8.46 0.24 0.91
N MET A 107 7.94 1.01 1.86
CA MET A 107 6.63 0.76 2.48
C MET A 107 5.49 0.65 1.46
N PRO A 108 5.39 1.46 0.38
CA PRO A 108 4.32 1.30 -0.61
C PRO A 108 4.26 -0.11 -1.22
N LEU A 109 5.42 -0.73 -1.46
CA LEU A 109 5.48 -2.11 -1.97
C LEU A 109 5.08 -3.13 -0.89
N LYS A 110 5.53 -2.92 0.35
CA LYS A 110 5.18 -3.77 1.49
C LYS A 110 3.69 -3.70 1.80
N MET A 111 3.08 -2.50 1.74
CA MET A 111 1.65 -2.30 1.99
C MET A 111 0.77 -3.07 1.00
N ARG A 112 1.17 -3.19 -0.28
CA ARG A 112 0.43 -4.02 -1.25
C ARG A 112 0.35 -5.48 -0.83
N ARG A 113 1.43 -6.04 -0.31
CA ARG A 113 1.44 -7.42 0.20
C ARG A 113 0.67 -7.52 1.50
N ARG A 114 0.84 -6.56 2.40
CA ARG A 114 0.12 -6.49 3.68
C ARG A 114 -1.39 -6.42 3.48
N ALA A 115 -1.84 -5.62 2.52
CA ALA A 115 -3.25 -5.51 2.18
C ALA A 115 -3.83 -6.85 1.67
N ARG A 116 -3.09 -7.59 0.82
CA ARG A 116 -3.51 -8.93 0.42
C ARG A 116 -3.65 -9.88 1.61
N TRP A 117 -2.69 -9.85 2.52
CA TRP A 117 -2.73 -10.70 3.70
C TRP A 117 -3.85 -10.31 4.67
N LEU A 118 -4.07 -9.02 4.91
CA LEU A 118 -5.14 -8.57 5.78
C LEU A 118 -6.52 -8.97 5.25
N ILE A 119 -6.77 -8.75 3.96
CA ILE A 119 -8.04 -9.09 3.32
C ILE A 119 -8.21 -10.61 3.17
N GLY A 120 -7.14 -11.32 2.80
CA GLY A 120 -7.19 -12.77 2.60
C GLY A 120 -7.11 -13.55 3.91
N TYR A 121 -6.11 -13.29 4.73
CA TYR A 121 -5.83 -14.07 5.95
C TYR A 121 -6.30 -13.41 7.24
N ALA A 122 -6.99 -12.29 7.15
CA ALA A 122 -7.40 -11.47 8.29
C ALA A 122 -6.24 -10.98 9.18
N SER A 123 -5.00 -11.08 8.75
CA SER A 123 -3.84 -10.67 9.54
C SER A 123 -2.69 -10.21 8.65
N SER A 124 -1.88 -9.28 9.16
CA SER A 124 -0.74 -8.73 8.42
C SER A 124 0.44 -8.42 9.34
N PRO A 125 1.10 -9.45 9.90
CA PRO A 125 2.13 -9.28 10.91
C PRO A 125 3.39 -8.58 10.37
N VAL A 126 4.00 -7.78 11.21
CA VAL A 126 5.28 -7.11 10.97
C VAL A 126 6.12 -7.13 12.23
N ILE A 127 7.42 -7.19 12.08
CA ILE A 127 8.39 -6.99 13.16
C ILE A 127 9.29 -5.82 12.80
N ILE A 128 9.49 -4.91 13.75
CA ILE A 128 10.37 -3.77 13.59
C ILE A 128 11.68 -4.07 14.30
N ARG A 129 12.80 -3.95 13.59
CA ARG A 129 14.12 -4.30 14.12
C ARG A 129 15.12 -3.17 13.95
N PRO A 130 16.10 -3.03 14.85
CA PRO A 130 17.21 -2.14 14.62
C PRO A 130 18.07 -2.68 13.46
N ASP A 131 18.41 -1.85 12.50
CA ASP A 131 19.37 -2.16 11.46
C ASP A 131 20.63 -1.31 11.67
N THR A 132 21.67 -1.95 12.19
CA THR A 132 22.93 -1.27 12.52
C THR A 132 23.67 -0.78 11.29
N LYS A 133 23.50 -1.43 10.14
CA LYS A 133 24.11 -1.00 8.87
C LYS A 133 23.45 0.28 8.34
N TRP A 134 22.17 0.40 8.50
CA TRP A 134 21.38 1.55 8.07
C TRP A 134 21.32 2.65 9.13
N GLY A 135 21.46 2.31 10.39
CA GLY A 135 21.28 3.22 11.51
C GLY A 135 19.84 3.69 11.69
N ALA A 136 18.88 2.86 11.35
CA ALA A 136 17.45 3.13 11.49
C ALA A 136 16.65 1.86 11.75
N ALA A 137 15.37 2.00 12.02
CA ALA A 137 14.46 0.89 12.14
C ALA A 137 14.15 0.27 10.76
N ARG A 138 14.05 -1.06 10.73
CA ARG A 138 13.69 -1.85 9.56
C ARG A 138 12.37 -2.57 9.81
N TRP A 139 11.44 -2.48 8.84
CA TRP A 139 10.16 -3.18 8.83
C TRP A 139 10.29 -4.50 8.08
N ASP A 140 10.20 -5.60 8.79
CA ASP A 140 10.20 -6.95 8.21
C ASP A 140 8.79 -7.53 8.29
N ILE A 141 8.09 -7.60 7.15
CA ILE A 141 6.78 -8.24 7.06
C ILE A 141 6.92 -9.75 7.23
N ARG A 142 5.98 -10.36 7.97
CA ARG A 142 5.96 -11.78 8.30
C ARG A 142 4.71 -12.43 7.73
N ASP A 143 4.86 -13.68 7.30
CA ASP A 143 3.75 -14.47 6.76
C ASP A 143 2.77 -14.81 7.89
N PRO A 144 1.46 -14.48 7.76
CA PRO A 144 0.44 -14.83 8.76
C PRO A 144 0.35 -16.32 9.06
N LEU A 145 0.56 -17.19 8.07
CA LEU A 145 0.59 -18.65 8.24
C LEU A 145 1.66 -19.14 9.22
N ASN A 146 2.67 -18.33 9.45
CA ASN A 146 3.85 -18.65 10.24
C ASN A 146 4.04 -17.70 11.42
N THR A 147 2.98 -17.03 11.85
CA THR A 147 3.01 -16.05 12.95
C THR A 147 2.08 -16.50 14.06
N PHE A 148 2.60 -16.58 15.27
CA PHE A 148 1.92 -17.08 16.45
C PHE A 148 2.01 -16.05 17.58
N PRO A 149 1.15 -15.02 17.59
CA PRO A 149 1.11 -14.02 18.68
C PRO A 149 0.55 -14.62 19.96
N SER A 150 0.85 -14.00 21.10
CA SER A 150 0.13 -14.23 22.34
C SER A 150 -1.33 -13.77 22.16
N VAL A 151 -2.23 -14.51 22.80
CA VAL A 151 -3.62 -14.08 22.88
C VAL A 151 -3.70 -13.06 24.00
N GLY A 152 -3.99 -11.80 23.64
CA GLY A 152 -4.22 -10.73 24.58
C GLY A 152 -5.58 -10.87 25.30
N GLU A 153 -5.75 -10.14 26.39
CA GLU A 153 -7.05 -10.01 27.07
C GLU A 153 -8.03 -9.20 26.22
N ASP A 154 -7.52 -8.29 25.40
CA ASP A 154 -8.28 -7.47 24.48
C ASP A 154 -8.19 -8.07 23.07
N PRO A 155 -9.31 -8.49 22.47
CA PRO A 155 -9.34 -9.06 21.14
C PRO A 155 -8.88 -8.08 20.05
N ASP A 156 -9.00 -6.77 20.29
CA ASP A 156 -8.59 -5.72 19.35
C ASP A 156 -7.11 -5.34 19.50
N GLN A 157 -6.38 -6.05 20.36
CA GLN A 157 -4.97 -5.75 20.62
C GLN A 157 -4.10 -6.03 19.40
N ILE A 158 -3.59 -4.97 18.79
CA ILE A 158 -2.65 -5.01 17.66
C ILE A 158 -1.23 -5.39 18.13
N THR A 159 -0.93 -5.17 19.40
CA THR A 159 0.40 -5.35 19.99
C THR A 159 0.40 -6.54 20.95
N PRO A 160 0.89 -7.70 20.53
CA PRO A 160 0.98 -8.86 21.41
C PRO A 160 2.04 -8.65 22.49
N SER A 161 1.88 -9.28 23.66
CA SER A 161 2.90 -9.28 24.71
C SER A 161 4.17 -10.00 24.26
N ASP A 162 4.01 -11.09 23.51
CA ASP A 162 5.08 -11.83 22.84
C ASP A 162 4.59 -12.41 21.51
N CYS A 163 5.50 -12.68 20.59
CA CYS A 163 5.17 -13.26 19.29
C CYS A 163 6.23 -14.26 18.86
N ILE A 164 5.78 -15.34 18.23
CA ILE A 164 6.65 -16.35 17.64
C ILE A 164 6.47 -16.34 16.12
N PHE A 165 7.59 -16.27 15.40
CA PHE A 165 7.63 -16.40 13.96
C PHE A 165 8.38 -17.66 13.58
N THR A 166 7.85 -18.41 12.62
CA THR A 166 8.52 -19.59 12.07
C THR A 166 8.84 -19.38 10.61
N TYR A 167 10.04 -19.76 10.20
CA TYR A 167 10.45 -19.70 8.80
C TYR A 167 11.60 -20.68 8.55
N SER A 168 11.96 -20.87 7.30
CA SER A 168 13.03 -21.80 6.93
C SER A 168 14.17 -21.07 6.23
N ARG A 169 15.41 -21.57 6.44
CA ARG A 169 16.60 -21.10 5.73
C ARG A 169 17.46 -22.30 5.33
N SER A 170 18.25 -22.12 4.27
CA SER A 170 19.23 -23.14 3.89
C SER A 170 20.34 -23.25 4.94
N ARG A 171 20.87 -24.45 5.09
CA ARG A 171 21.99 -24.71 5.98
C ARG A 171 23.20 -23.85 5.65
N ALA A 172 23.51 -23.63 4.37
CA ALA A 172 24.60 -22.76 3.94
C ALA A 172 24.46 -21.33 4.49
N TRP A 173 23.24 -20.76 4.43
CA TRP A 173 22.97 -19.42 4.96
C TRP A 173 23.17 -19.33 6.48
N LEU A 174 22.78 -20.39 7.21
CA LEU A 174 22.97 -20.46 8.65
C LEU A 174 24.44 -20.65 9.02
N GLN A 175 25.18 -21.44 8.23
CA GLN A 175 26.59 -21.72 8.46
C GLN A 175 27.47 -20.49 8.27
N GLU A 176 27.09 -19.60 7.35
CA GLU A 176 27.77 -18.33 7.15
C GLU A 176 27.59 -17.37 8.34
N ARG A 177 26.45 -17.42 9.02
CA ARG A 177 26.09 -16.46 10.08
C ARG A 177 26.26 -16.99 11.49
N TYR A 178 25.99 -18.28 11.70
CA TYR A 178 25.96 -18.93 13.01
C TYR A 178 26.72 -20.27 12.99
N PRO A 179 28.02 -20.29 12.60
CA PRO A 179 28.76 -21.53 12.41
C PRO A 179 28.87 -22.36 13.69
N GLU A 180 29.13 -21.72 14.84
CA GLU A 180 29.31 -22.39 16.13
C GLU A 180 27.99 -23.00 16.64
N ALA A 181 26.91 -22.27 16.56
CA ALA A 181 25.60 -22.73 17.00
C ALA A 181 25.11 -23.90 16.13
N LEU A 182 25.33 -23.83 14.82
CA LEU A 182 24.91 -24.86 13.88
C LEU A 182 25.69 -26.18 14.04
N ALA A 183 26.93 -26.14 14.52
CA ALA A 183 27.71 -27.32 14.81
C ALA A 183 27.04 -28.21 15.87
N ASN A 184 26.29 -27.63 16.78
CA ASN A 184 25.55 -28.34 17.83
C ASN A 184 24.24 -28.96 17.33
N LEU A 185 23.78 -28.61 16.12
CA LEU A 185 22.56 -29.16 15.54
C LEU A 185 22.87 -30.55 14.92
N LYS A 186 22.46 -31.61 15.62
CA LYS A 186 22.63 -32.99 15.16
C LYS A 186 21.83 -33.19 13.86
N SER A 187 22.51 -33.50 12.77
CA SER A 187 21.93 -33.84 11.48
C SER A 187 22.67 -35.01 10.87
N VAL A 188 21.95 -35.94 10.27
CA VAL A 188 22.51 -37.09 9.55
C VAL A 188 22.87 -36.64 8.13
N ASN A 189 24.17 -36.71 7.75
CA ASN A 189 24.69 -36.31 6.45
C ASN A 189 24.26 -34.89 6.00
N PRO A 190 24.69 -33.83 6.70
CA PRO A 190 24.24 -32.47 6.44
C PRO A 190 24.71 -31.96 5.08
N LYS A 191 23.73 -31.53 4.24
CA LYS A 191 24.02 -30.89 2.95
C LYS A 191 23.85 -29.36 3.05
N PRO A 192 24.60 -28.55 2.30
CA PRO A 192 24.46 -27.11 2.28
C PRO A 192 23.04 -26.62 1.88
N THR A 193 22.38 -27.45 1.06
CA THR A 193 21.00 -27.17 0.55
C THR A 193 19.90 -27.58 1.52
N ASP A 194 20.22 -28.28 2.62
CA ASP A 194 19.20 -28.72 3.58
C ASP A 194 18.46 -27.50 4.16
N ILE A 195 17.14 -27.65 4.24
CA ILE A 195 16.28 -26.62 4.80
C ILE A 195 16.14 -26.84 6.30
N ILE A 196 16.49 -25.82 7.07
CA ILE A 196 16.43 -25.82 8.53
C ILE A 196 15.36 -24.85 8.97
N GLY A 197 14.51 -25.29 9.89
CA GLY A 197 13.50 -24.45 10.52
C GLY A 197 14.10 -23.49 11.53
N ILE A 198 13.60 -22.29 11.50
CA ILE A 198 13.97 -21.24 12.45
C ILE A 198 12.71 -20.84 13.19
N VAL A 199 12.82 -20.75 14.50
CA VAL A 199 11.82 -20.16 15.39
C VAL A 199 12.43 -18.89 15.95
N GLU A 200 11.73 -17.81 15.79
CA GLU A 200 12.07 -16.51 16.33
C GLU A 200 11.01 -16.11 17.35
N TYR A 201 11.39 -16.08 18.60
CA TYR A 201 10.59 -15.58 19.71
C TYR A 201 10.98 -14.14 20.01
N THR A 202 10.00 -13.27 20.22
CA THR A 202 10.23 -11.88 20.61
C THR A 202 9.21 -11.43 21.64
N ASP A 203 9.69 -10.80 22.69
CA ASP A 203 8.88 -10.14 23.71
C ASP A 203 9.45 -8.74 24.06
N ALA A 204 9.04 -8.15 25.16
CA ALA A 204 9.52 -6.84 25.60
C ALA A 204 10.97 -6.86 26.09
N GLU A 205 11.52 -8.02 26.50
CA GLU A 205 12.84 -8.14 27.14
C GLU A 205 13.88 -8.77 26.25
N VAL A 206 13.48 -9.74 25.40
CA VAL A 206 14.42 -10.55 24.65
C VAL A 206 13.89 -10.94 23.26
N THR A 207 14.79 -11.09 22.32
CA THR A 207 14.55 -11.79 21.06
C THR A 207 15.45 -13.02 21.01
N VAL A 208 14.85 -14.20 20.87
CA VAL A 208 15.55 -15.49 20.81
C VAL A 208 15.37 -16.10 19.43
N LEU A 209 16.47 -16.42 18.80
CA LEU A 209 16.50 -17.12 17.52
C LEU A 209 17.00 -18.54 17.75
N MET A 210 16.20 -19.53 17.38
CA MET A 210 16.58 -20.92 17.49
C MET A 210 16.38 -21.69 16.20
N ALA A 211 17.26 -22.66 15.94
CA ALA A 211 17.13 -23.60 14.84
C ALA A 211 16.60 -24.94 15.33
N THR A 212 15.86 -25.64 14.49
CA THR A 212 15.36 -26.99 14.77
C THR A 212 15.67 -27.94 13.63
N SER A 213 16.06 -29.17 13.98
CA SER A 213 16.37 -30.21 13.00
C SER A 213 15.14 -30.82 12.32
N SER A 214 13.93 -30.53 12.82
CA SER A 214 12.69 -31.15 12.37
C SER A 214 11.88 -30.28 11.40
N ALA A 215 12.45 -29.26 10.81
CA ALA A 215 11.73 -28.45 9.84
C ALA A 215 11.44 -29.26 8.57
N LYS A 216 10.18 -29.38 8.25
CA LYS A 216 9.73 -29.84 6.95
C LYS A 216 9.84 -28.69 5.93
N GLN A 217 9.74 -29.02 4.64
CA GLN A 217 9.82 -28.02 3.56
C GLN A 217 8.75 -26.92 3.67
N ASN A 218 7.63 -27.24 4.29
CA ASN A 218 6.52 -26.31 4.47
C ASN A 218 6.67 -25.56 5.80
N PRO A 219 6.88 -24.23 5.79
CA PRO A 219 7.14 -23.46 7.01
C PRO A 219 5.99 -23.49 8.03
N TRP A 220 4.76 -23.73 7.59
CA TRP A 220 3.56 -23.82 8.46
C TRP A 220 3.34 -25.18 9.09
N GLU A 221 4.10 -26.21 8.70
CA GLU A 221 3.99 -27.48 9.39
C GLU A 221 4.61 -27.35 10.78
N SER A 222 3.89 -27.82 11.78
CA SER A 222 4.30 -27.71 13.18
C SER A 222 5.67 -28.32 13.42
N MET A 223 6.49 -27.59 14.13
CA MET A 223 7.72 -28.11 14.67
C MET A 223 7.38 -29.10 15.77
N VAL A 224 7.86 -30.32 15.62
CA VAL A 224 7.49 -31.41 16.52
C VAL A 224 8.01 -31.10 17.92
N ARG A 225 7.10 -31.17 18.92
CA ARG A 225 7.46 -31.05 20.33
C ARG A 225 8.50 -32.12 20.68
N GLY A 226 9.61 -31.70 21.27
CA GLY A 226 10.72 -32.61 21.61
C GLY A 226 11.79 -32.77 20.53
N ALA A 227 11.67 -32.09 19.37
CA ALA A 227 12.78 -32.01 18.43
C ALA A 227 13.94 -31.25 19.06
N PRO A 228 15.21 -31.63 18.76
CA PRO A 228 16.36 -30.91 19.26
C PRO A 228 16.38 -29.49 18.71
N HIS A 229 16.45 -28.53 19.62
CA HIS A 229 16.56 -27.10 19.34
C HIS A 229 17.93 -26.61 19.75
N VAL A 230 18.51 -25.75 18.93
CA VAL A 230 19.77 -25.08 19.19
C VAL A 230 19.55 -23.58 19.15
N GLU A 231 20.03 -22.88 20.17
CA GLU A 231 20.01 -21.42 20.20
C GLU A 231 21.02 -20.90 19.18
N LEU A 232 20.55 -20.07 18.24
CA LEU A 232 21.40 -19.39 17.28
C LEU A 232 21.87 -18.04 17.83
N GLU A 233 20.95 -17.30 18.44
CA GLU A 233 21.22 -15.97 18.93
C GLU A 233 20.17 -15.59 20.01
N ARG A 234 20.62 -14.89 21.03
CA ARG A 234 19.76 -14.29 22.06
C ARG A 234 20.16 -12.84 22.25
N VAL A 235 19.27 -11.94 21.89
CA VAL A 235 19.51 -10.50 21.94
C VAL A 235 18.58 -9.87 22.95
N GLN A 236 19.15 -9.10 23.85
CA GLN A 236 18.34 -8.28 24.77
C GLN A 236 17.58 -7.20 24.00
N ASN A 237 16.29 -7.14 24.19
CA ASN A 237 15.48 -6.07 23.68
C ASN A 237 15.54 -4.87 24.64
N ARG A 238 16.29 -3.85 24.25
CA ARG A 238 16.51 -2.66 25.09
C ARG A 238 15.38 -1.64 25.01
N THR A 239 14.39 -1.86 24.13
CA THR A 239 13.29 -0.90 23.95
C THR A 239 12.20 -1.04 25.00
N GLY A 240 12.12 -2.18 25.69
CA GLY A 240 11.05 -2.49 26.63
C GLY A 240 9.68 -2.72 25.99
N LEU A 241 9.62 -2.84 24.66
CA LEU A 241 8.39 -3.06 23.89
C LEU A 241 8.52 -4.34 23.07
N CYS A 242 7.47 -5.14 22.96
CA CYS A 242 7.45 -6.21 21.96
C CYS A 242 7.56 -5.60 20.57
N LEU A 243 8.58 -6.04 19.80
CA LEU A 243 8.88 -5.47 18.48
C LEU A 243 7.94 -5.96 17.38
N ALA A 244 7.06 -6.92 17.68
CA ALA A 244 6.05 -7.42 16.77
C ALA A 244 4.79 -6.55 16.84
N VAL A 245 4.18 -6.33 15.67
CA VAL A 245 2.86 -5.72 15.52
C VAL A 245 2.05 -6.65 14.62
N VAL A 246 0.88 -7.07 15.08
CA VAL A 246 0.06 -8.08 14.40
C VAL A 246 -1.35 -7.51 14.19
N PRO A 247 -1.52 -6.60 13.23
CA PRO A 247 -2.86 -6.10 12.92
C PRO A 247 -3.70 -7.24 12.38
N GLY A 248 -4.91 -7.34 12.86
CA GLY A 248 -5.87 -8.37 12.50
C GLY A 248 -7.25 -7.79 12.27
N ARG A 249 -8.01 -8.45 11.40
CA ARG A 249 -9.43 -8.25 11.23
C ARG A 249 -10.14 -9.23 12.13
N ILE A 250 -10.85 -8.75 13.13
CA ILE A 250 -11.61 -9.60 14.05
C ILE A 250 -13.09 -9.45 13.70
N THR A 251 -13.73 -10.59 13.44
CA THR A 251 -15.18 -10.70 13.27
C THR A 251 -15.80 -11.13 14.61
N LEU A 252 -16.94 -11.81 14.60
CA LEU A 252 -17.65 -12.14 15.83
C LEU A 252 -16.83 -13.01 16.81
N ASP A 253 -16.19 -14.09 16.31
CA ASP A 253 -15.56 -15.08 17.19
C ASP A 253 -14.09 -15.37 16.85
N ARG A 254 -13.70 -15.17 15.60
CA ARG A 254 -12.37 -15.54 15.11
C ARG A 254 -11.90 -14.62 13.99
N PRO A 255 -10.58 -14.46 13.79
CA PRO A 255 -10.07 -13.80 12.60
C PRO A 255 -10.56 -14.50 11.34
N MET A 256 -11.21 -13.77 10.45
CA MET A 256 -11.75 -14.30 9.20
C MET A 256 -11.49 -13.31 8.06
N GLY A 257 -10.87 -13.82 6.98
CA GLY A 257 -10.65 -13.05 5.76
C GLY A 257 -11.97 -12.74 5.04
N GLN A 258 -12.00 -11.68 4.28
CA GLN A 258 -13.20 -11.28 3.53
C GLN A 258 -13.63 -12.35 2.52
N PHE A 259 -12.68 -13.13 2.00
CA PHE A 259 -12.89 -14.11 0.95
C PHE A 259 -13.06 -15.57 1.47
N ASP A 260 -12.94 -15.80 2.78
CA ASP A 260 -13.03 -17.15 3.35
C ASP A 260 -14.36 -17.84 3.03
N SER A 261 -15.47 -17.10 3.11
CA SER A 261 -16.81 -17.63 2.78
C SER A 261 -16.98 -18.00 1.30
N LEU A 262 -16.13 -17.46 0.42
CA LEU A 262 -16.23 -17.70 -1.02
C LEU A 262 -15.51 -18.96 -1.46
N VAL A 263 -14.61 -19.52 -0.65
CA VAL A 263 -13.85 -20.73 -0.98
C VAL A 263 -14.79 -21.91 -1.24
N GLY A 264 -15.83 -22.07 -0.40
CA GLY A 264 -16.83 -23.11 -0.59
C GLY A 264 -17.62 -22.96 -1.90
N MET A 265 -18.00 -21.73 -2.26
CA MET A 265 -18.69 -21.44 -3.51
C MET A 265 -17.79 -21.65 -4.73
N TYR A 266 -16.50 -21.30 -4.61
CA TYR A 266 -15.51 -21.55 -5.65
C TYR A 266 -15.34 -23.05 -5.91
N ASN A 267 -15.26 -23.86 -4.86
CA ASN A 267 -15.20 -25.31 -4.95
C ASN A 267 -16.43 -25.89 -5.66
N LEU A 268 -17.62 -25.43 -5.27
CA LEU A 268 -18.87 -25.89 -5.87
C LEU A 268 -18.95 -25.54 -7.37
N LYS A 269 -18.61 -24.29 -7.74
CA LYS A 269 -18.56 -23.86 -9.15
C LYS A 269 -17.57 -24.67 -9.96
N SER A 270 -16.38 -24.91 -9.40
CA SER A 270 -15.32 -25.68 -10.05
C SER A 270 -15.72 -27.14 -10.24
N LYS A 271 -16.42 -27.74 -9.27
CA LYS A 271 -16.96 -29.11 -9.38
C LYS A 271 -18.02 -29.20 -10.48
N LEU A 272 -18.95 -28.24 -10.52
CA LEU A 272 -19.99 -28.22 -11.56
C LEU A 272 -19.39 -28.07 -12.96
N MET A 273 -18.40 -27.19 -13.13
CA MET A 273 -17.72 -27.00 -14.41
C MET A 273 -16.98 -28.27 -14.86
N ALA A 274 -16.30 -28.95 -13.96
CA ALA A 274 -15.63 -30.21 -14.25
C ALA A 274 -16.63 -31.30 -14.67
N LEU A 275 -17.77 -31.42 -13.97
CA LEU A 275 -18.83 -32.37 -14.31
C LEU A 275 -19.47 -32.04 -15.67
N GLU A 276 -19.64 -30.75 -15.99
CA GLU A 276 -20.15 -30.32 -17.30
C GLU A 276 -19.20 -30.69 -18.44
N VAL A 277 -17.89 -30.43 -18.28
CA VAL A 277 -16.87 -30.84 -19.26
C VAL A 277 -16.91 -32.35 -19.48
N ILE A 278 -16.99 -33.13 -18.41
CA ILE A 278 -17.10 -34.60 -18.49
C ILE A 278 -18.40 -35.03 -19.21
N ALA A 279 -19.52 -34.36 -18.91
CA ALA A 279 -20.79 -34.65 -19.55
C ALA A 279 -20.76 -34.33 -21.05
N VAL A 280 -20.11 -33.24 -21.45
CA VAL A 280 -19.87 -32.89 -22.86
C VAL A 280 -18.95 -33.91 -23.52
N GLU A 281 -17.85 -34.32 -22.88
CA GLU A 281 -16.97 -35.39 -23.38
C GLU A 281 -17.74 -36.69 -23.63
N ARG A 282 -18.56 -37.13 -22.68
CA ARG A 282 -19.40 -38.32 -22.82
C ARG A 282 -20.52 -38.14 -23.84
N GLY A 283 -20.98 -36.92 -24.08
CA GLY A 283 -21.93 -36.60 -25.16
C GLY A 283 -21.32 -36.70 -26.54
N ILE A 284 -20.04 -36.33 -26.69
CA ILE A 284 -19.29 -36.41 -27.95
C ILE A 284 -18.75 -37.83 -28.16
N PHE A 285 -18.30 -38.48 -27.07
CA PHE A 285 -17.78 -39.85 -27.10
C PHE A 285 -18.62 -40.71 -26.15
N PRO A 286 -19.83 -41.14 -26.59
CA PRO A 286 -20.74 -41.88 -25.75
C PRO A 286 -20.16 -43.22 -25.32
N ASP A 287 -20.45 -43.63 -24.09
CA ASP A 287 -20.10 -44.96 -23.60
C ASP A 287 -20.89 -46.01 -24.42
N THR A 288 -20.17 -46.91 -25.04
CA THR A 288 -20.75 -47.94 -25.93
C THR A 288 -20.88 -49.25 -25.16
N TYR A 289 -22.07 -49.79 -25.13
CA TYR A 289 -22.38 -51.05 -24.44
C TYR A 289 -22.75 -52.13 -25.45
N LEU A 290 -22.16 -53.27 -25.25
CA LEU A 290 -22.53 -54.47 -26.00
C LEU A 290 -23.63 -55.24 -25.25
N VAL A 291 -24.84 -55.25 -25.77
CA VAL A 291 -26.00 -55.87 -25.17
C VAL A 291 -26.25 -57.18 -25.82
N SER A 292 -26.19 -58.32 -25.07
CA SER A 292 -26.48 -59.65 -25.59
C SER A 292 -27.97 -59.83 -25.80
N ARG A 293 -28.37 -60.57 -26.86
CA ARG A 293 -29.74 -61.07 -27.02
C ARG A 293 -30.00 -62.23 -26.07
N PRO A 294 -31.25 -62.46 -25.64
CA PRO A 294 -31.56 -63.59 -24.77
C PRO A 294 -31.10 -64.90 -25.40
N GLY A 295 -30.26 -65.66 -24.69
CA GLY A 295 -29.71 -66.93 -25.14
C GLY A 295 -28.44 -66.85 -26.03
N GLU A 296 -27.97 -65.68 -26.35
CA GLU A 296 -26.74 -65.45 -27.15
C GLU A 296 -25.69 -64.68 -26.35
N THR A 297 -24.41 -64.87 -26.72
CA THR A 297 -23.32 -64.08 -26.12
C THR A 297 -22.84 -63.06 -27.16
N ALA A 298 -23.01 -61.79 -26.86
CA ALA A 298 -22.56 -60.70 -27.75
C ALA A 298 -21.05 -60.63 -27.78
N ARG A 299 -20.47 -60.50 -29.00
CA ARG A 299 -19.04 -60.34 -29.20
C ARG A 299 -18.74 -59.48 -30.44
N PHE A 300 -17.62 -58.79 -30.45
CA PHE A 300 -17.09 -58.13 -31.63
C PHE A 300 -16.46 -59.18 -32.53
N VAL A 301 -16.79 -59.16 -33.86
CA VAL A 301 -16.33 -60.14 -34.82
C VAL A 301 -14.95 -59.84 -35.35
N ALA A 302 -14.62 -58.55 -35.51
CA ALA A 302 -13.40 -58.06 -36.16
C ALA A 302 -12.33 -57.54 -35.18
N GLY A 303 -12.36 -57.91 -33.88
CA GLY A 303 -11.42 -57.43 -32.87
C GLY A 303 -12.09 -56.61 -31.76
N PRO A 304 -11.32 -56.04 -30.87
CA PRO A 304 -11.88 -55.18 -29.82
C PRO A 304 -12.56 -53.95 -30.42
N PHE A 305 -13.55 -53.41 -29.70
CA PHE A 305 -14.23 -52.19 -30.08
C PHE A 305 -13.23 -51.05 -30.37
N ASP A 306 -13.35 -50.45 -31.57
CA ASP A 306 -12.58 -49.26 -31.95
C ASP A 306 -13.53 -48.06 -32.06
N GLY A 307 -13.39 -47.10 -31.12
CA GLY A 307 -14.20 -45.89 -31.03
C GLY A 307 -13.77 -44.76 -31.97
N ARG A 308 -12.87 -45.01 -32.96
CA ARG A 308 -12.44 -43.98 -33.89
C ARG A 308 -13.54 -43.64 -34.88
N THR A 309 -13.64 -42.35 -35.21
CA THR A 309 -14.61 -41.87 -36.22
C THR A 309 -14.40 -42.56 -37.55
N GLY A 310 -15.47 -43.17 -38.11
CA GLY A 310 -15.45 -43.85 -39.41
C GLY A 310 -15.07 -45.34 -39.36
N GLN A 311 -14.84 -45.94 -38.20
CA GLN A 311 -14.65 -47.37 -38.01
C GLN A 311 -16.00 -48.09 -37.94
N VAL A 312 -16.07 -49.23 -38.58
CA VAL A 312 -17.26 -50.10 -38.54
C VAL A 312 -17.00 -51.25 -37.58
N ASN A 313 -17.71 -51.23 -36.44
CA ASN A 313 -17.67 -52.31 -35.46
C ASN A 313 -18.76 -53.36 -35.77
N VAL A 314 -18.36 -54.57 -36.15
CA VAL A 314 -19.29 -55.66 -36.46
C VAL A 314 -19.54 -56.51 -35.21
N VAL A 315 -20.80 -56.64 -34.81
CA VAL A 315 -21.25 -57.39 -33.61
C VAL A 315 -22.05 -58.63 -34.01
N SER A 316 -21.77 -59.73 -33.37
CA SER A 316 -22.54 -60.98 -33.48
C SER A 316 -23.19 -61.31 -32.15
N GLY A 317 -24.45 -61.75 -32.17
CA GLY A 317 -25.18 -62.18 -30.98
C GLY A 317 -25.73 -61.08 -30.08
N GLY A 318 -25.68 -59.81 -30.52
CA GLY A 318 -26.13 -58.67 -29.73
C GLY A 318 -26.29 -57.40 -30.51
N ASP A 319 -26.54 -56.30 -29.82
CA ASP A 319 -26.68 -54.95 -30.32
C ASP A 319 -25.71 -54.01 -29.58
N ILE A 320 -25.24 -52.99 -30.28
CA ILE A 320 -24.46 -51.89 -29.69
C ILE A 320 -25.44 -50.80 -29.24
N ARG A 321 -25.36 -50.41 -27.99
CA ARG A 321 -26.10 -49.26 -27.49
C ARG A 321 -25.15 -48.21 -26.96
N GLU A 322 -25.42 -47.00 -27.34
CA GLU A 322 -24.70 -45.84 -26.89
C GLU A 322 -25.53 -45.11 -25.81
N MET A 323 -24.92 -44.83 -24.67
CA MET A 323 -25.51 -43.98 -23.64
C MET A 323 -24.84 -42.61 -23.71
N ALA A 324 -25.43 -41.68 -24.43
CA ALA A 324 -25.02 -40.29 -24.40
C ALA A 324 -25.50 -39.65 -23.10
N ALA A 325 -24.57 -39.05 -22.37
CA ALA A 325 -24.93 -38.17 -21.24
C ALA A 325 -25.62 -36.93 -21.82
N ASN A 326 -26.84 -36.64 -21.36
CA ASN A 326 -27.51 -35.41 -21.72
C ASN A 326 -27.02 -34.31 -20.77
N PRO A 327 -26.16 -33.36 -21.22
CA PRO A 327 -25.76 -32.24 -20.35
C PRO A 327 -27.01 -31.41 -20.09
N GLY A 328 -27.56 -31.52 -18.89
CA GLY A 328 -28.81 -30.85 -18.53
C GLY A 328 -28.60 -29.33 -18.54
N PHE A 329 -29.49 -28.63 -19.24
CA PHE A 329 -29.54 -27.14 -19.24
C PHE A 329 -29.66 -26.49 -17.85
N ALA A 330 -29.90 -27.29 -16.78
CA ALA A 330 -29.97 -26.84 -15.42
C ALA A 330 -28.62 -26.36 -14.82
N THR A 331 -27.50 -26.86 -15.34
CA THR A 331 -26.16 -26.53 -14.84
C THR A 331 -25.75 -25.09 -15.14
N ASN A 332 -26.07 -24.56 -16.32
CA ASN A 332 -25.73 -23.18 -16.71
C ASN A 332 -26.42 -22.15 -15.80
N GLY A 333 -27.71 -22.32 -15.55
CA GLY A 333 -28.45 -21.44 -14.63
C GLY A 333 -27.97 -21.51 -13.18
N MET A 334 -27.41 -22.66 -12.76
CA MET A 334 -26.84 -22.82 -11.42
C MET A 334 -25.45 -22.17 -11.34
N MET A 335 -24.62 -22.29 -12.36
CA MET A 335 -23.32 -21.61 -12.42
C MET A 335 -23.46 -20.09 -12.40
N ASP A 336 -24.41 -19.53 -13.15
CA ASP A 336 -24.69 -18.09 -13.15
C ASP A 336 -25.15 -17.59 -11.76
N ARG A 337 -25.97 -18.39 -11.06
CA ARG A 337 -26.41 -18.06 -9.70
C ARG A 337 -25.24 -18.06 -8.72
N ILE A 338 -24.37 -19.06 -8.80
CA ILE A 338 -23.19 -19.16 -7.95
C ILE A 338 -22.24 -17.99 -8.24
N GLU A 339 -22.03 -17.68 -9.50
CA GLU A 339 -21.18 -16.54 -9.89
C GLU A 339 -21.72 -15.21 -9.37
N ARG A 340 -23.03 -14.98 -9.51
CA ARG A 340 -23.68 -13.81 -8.94
C ARG A 340 -23.54 -13.75 -7.42
N ALA A 341 -23.72 -14.88 -6.73
CA ALA A 341 -23.54 -14.97 -5.29
C ALA A 341 -22.08 -14.71 -4.87
N GLN A 342 -21.09 -15.21 -5.63
CA GLN A 342 -19.67 -14.93 -5.41
C GLN A 342 -19.35 -13.44 -5.59
N ARG A 343 -19.88 -12.80 -6.63
CA ARG A 343 -19.69 -11.35 -6.87
C ARG A 343 -20.29 -10.51 -5.75
N ILE A 344 -21.48 -10.85 -5.29
CA ILE A 344 -22.12 -10.17 -4.16
C ILE A 344 -21.31 -10.38 -2.86
N GLY A 345 -20.92 -11.62 -2.57
CA GLY A 345 -20.18 -11.95 -1.36
C GLY A 345 -18.74 -11.40 -1.33
N SER A 346 -18.11 -11.23 -2.50
CA SER A 346 -16.76 -10.62 -2.61
C SER A 346 -16.78 -9.09 -2.53
N GLY A 347 -17.96 -8.46 -2.70
CA GLY A 347 -18.03 -7.02 -2.88
C GLY A 347 -17.38 -6.54 -4.19
N THR A 348 -17.21 -7.45 -5.18
CA THR A 348 -16.65 -7.12 -6.50
C THR A 348 -17.76 -7.12 -7.55
N PRO A 349 -18.40 -5.98 -7.84
CA PRO A 349 -19.45 -5.91 -8.85
C PRO A 349 -18.93 -6.25 -10.25
N ALA A 350 -19.85 -6.61 -11.15
CA ALA A 350 -19.52 -7.04 -12.51
C ALA A 350 -18.74 -5.97 -13.31
N GLU A 351 -18.97 -4.71 -12.99
CA GLU A 351 -18.33 -3.55 -13.59
C GLU A 351 -16.80 -3.53 -13.36
N PHE A 352 -16.29 -4.14 -12.29
CA PHE A 352 -14.86 -4.29 -12.07
C PHE A 352 -14.17 -5.22 -13.10
N GLY A 353 -14.93 -6.18 -13.63
CA GLY A 353 -14.47 -7.05 -14.72
C GLY A 353 -14.60 -6.44 -16.11
N GLY A 354 -15.08 -5.20 -16.22
CA GLY A 354 -15.38 -4.57 -17.51
C GLY A 354 -16.71 -5.01 -18.12
N GLU A 355 -17.53 -5.74 -17.38
CA GLU A 355 -18.87 -6.12 -17.83
C GLU A 355 -19.84 -4.94 -17.58
N SER A 356 -20.42 -4.41 -18.66
CA SER A 356 -21.51 -3.42 -18.52
C SER A 356 -22.80 -4.15 -18.22
N THR A 357 -23.39 -3.87 -17.05
CA THR A 357 -24.78 -4.29 -16.79
C THR A 357 -25.73 -3.44 -17.64
N SER A 358 -26.65 -4.08 -18.34
CA SER A 358 -27.61 -3.43 -19.27
C SER A 358 -28.44 -2.29 -18.65
N ASN A 359 -28.43 -2.15 -17.34
CA ASN A 359 -29.16 -1.13 -16.58
C ASN A 359 -28.34 0.12 -16.21
N VAL A 360 -27.03 0.15 -16.47
CA VAL A 360 -26.17 1.31 -16.21
C VAL A 360 -26.19 2.23 -17.43
N ARG A 361 -27.16 3.12 -17.47
CA ARG A 361 -27.32 4.09 -18.59
C ARG A 361 -26.49 5.36 -18.44
N THR A 362 -25.89 5.60 -17.29
CA THR A 362 -25.07 6.80 -17.03
C THR A 362 -23.84 6.45 -16.22
N GLY A 363 -22.69 7.02 -16.56
CA GLY A 363 -21.42 6.82 -15.81
C GLY A 363 -21.56 7.14 -14.32
N LYS A 364 -22.32 8.18 -13.95
CA LYS A 364 -22.60 8.55 -12.55
C LYS A 364 -23.26 7.45 -11.73
N ARG A 365 -24.11 6.61 -12.32
CA ARG A 365 -24.74 5.51 -11.61
C ARG A 365 -23.78 4.34 -11.44
N GLY A 366 -22.93 4.09 -12.43
CA GLY A 366 -21.84 3.12 -12.33
C GLY A 366 -20.87 3.49 -11.21
N ASP A 367 -20.44 4.73 -11.17
CA ASP A 367 -19.54 5.26 -10.15
C ASP A 367 -20.16 5.19 -8.74
N ALA A 368 -21.45 5.51 -8.60
CA ALA A 368 -22.17 5.42 -7.32
C ALA A 368 -22.31 3.97 -6.82
N ILE A 369 -22.53 3.00 -7.73
CA ILE A 369 -22.58 1.57 -7.37
C ILE A 369 -21.19 1.08 -6.96
N LEU A 370 -20.16 1.47 -7.72
CA LEU A 370 -18.77 1.11 -7.44
C LEU A 370 -18.31 1.66 -6.08
N SER A 371 -18.65 2.91 -5.77
CA SER A 371 -18.28 3.52 -4.49
C SER A 371 -19.02 2.88 -3.31
N ALA A 372 -20.33 2.66 -3.42
CA ALA A 372 -21.13 2.16 -2.29
C ALA A 372 -20.79 0.73 -1.85
N VAL A 373 -20.35 -0.13 -2.77
CA VAL A 373 -20.12 -1.57 -2.48
C VAL A 373 -18.69 -1.85 -1.97
N VAL A 374 -17.73 -1.04 -2.39
CA VAL A 374 -16.29 -1.31 -2.14
C VAL A 374 -15.74 -0.52 -0.96
N ASP A 375 -16.41 0.54 -0.56
CA ASP A 375 -15.86 1.49 0.42
C ASP A 375 -15.72 0.90 1.81
N PHE A 376 -16.69 0.08 2.26
CA PHE A 376 -16.68 -0.42 3.62
C PHE A 376 -15.49 -1.33 3.97
N PRO A 377 -15.16 -2.38 3.19
CA PRO A 377 -13.99 -3.20 3.47
C PRO A 377 -12.65 -2.46 3.31
N ILE A 378 -12.60 -1.46 2.44
CA ILE A 378 -11.41 -0.63 2.25
C ILE A 378 -11.22 0.27 3.46
N GLN A 379 -12.28 0.91 3.94
CA GLN A 379 -12.24 1.78 5.10
C GLN A 379 -11.83 0.99 6.36
N GLU A 380 -12.46 -0.17 6.63
CA GLU A 380 -12.07 -1.05 7.74
C GLU A 380 -10.58 -1.40 7.70
N ALA A 381 -10.08 -1.82 6.54
CA ALA A 381 -8.68 -2.19 6.37
C ALA A 381 -7.73 -0.99 6.55
N GLN A 382 -8.12 0.20 6.12
CA GLN A 382 -7.35 1.42 6.29
C GLN A 382 -7.31 1.86 7.76
N GLU A 383 -8.39 1.73 8.50
CA GLU A 383 -8.44 2.00 9.95
C GLU A 383 -7.52 1.04 10.71
N ILE A 384 -7.56 -0.26 10.39
CA ILE A 384 -6.66 -1.26 10.97
C ILE A 384 -5.19 -0.93 10.66
N PHE A 385 -4.88 -0.54 9.41
CA PHE A 385 -3.52 -0.15 9.05
C PHE A 385 -3.09 1.17 9.69
N ALA A 386 -4.00 2.13 9.86
CA ALA A 386 -3.70 3.37 10.56
C ALA A 386 -3.26 3.09 12.01
N ALA A 387 -4.03 2.30 12.74
CA ALA A 387 -3.72 1.87 14.09
C ALA A 387 -2.40 1.06 14.15
N SER A 388 -2.19 0.13 13.19
CA SER A 388 -0.96 -0.64 13.10
C SER A 388 0.26 0.24 12.88
N LEU A 389 0.21 1.18 11.94
CA LEU A 389 1.31 2.07 11.62
C LEU A 389 1.64 3.04 12.76
N GLN A 390 0.65 3.45 13.55
CA GLN A 390 0.89 4.22 14.76
C GLN A 390 1.77 3.44 15.73
N GLU A 391 1.45 2.18 15.99
CA GLU A 391 2.21 1.31 16.88
C GLU A 391 3.58 0.93 16.29
N GLU A 392 3.68 0.76 14.99
CA GLU A 392 4.94 0.53 14.29
C GLU A 392 5.88 1.74 14.39
N ASN A 393 5.35 2.95 14.22
CA ASN A 393 6.11 4.20 14.36
C ASN A 393 6.62 4.40 15.79
N LYS A 394 5.82 4.10 16.81
CA LYS A 394 6.27 4.14 18.23
C LYS A 394 7.48 3.24 18.43
N ARG A 395 7.44 2.01 17.92
CA ARG A 395 8.58 1.06 18.00
C ARG A 395 9.79 1.56 17.24
N ALA A 396 9.58 2.14 16.06
CA ALA A 396 10.68 2.69 15.26
C ALA A 396 11.37 3.86 16.00
N ILE A 397 10.60 4.73 16.63
CA ILE A 397 11.13 5.82 17.46
C ILE A 397 11.85 5.26 18.69
N ALA A 398 11.27 4.29 19.39
CA ALA A 398 11.91 3.64 20.54
C ALA A 398 13.24 2.98 20.15
N ILE A 399 13.29 2.29 19.00
CA ILE A 399 14.53 1.74 18.45
C ILE A 399 15.52 2.85 18.13
N ALA A 400 15.09 3.92 17.47
CA ALA A 400 15.98 5.03 17.12
C ALA A 400 16.61 5.67 18.37
N LYS A 401 15.82 5.91 19.41
CA LYS A 401 16.30 6.45 20.70
C LYS A 401 17.28 5.49 21.40
N THR A 402 16.91 4.21 21.47
CA THR A 402 17.65 3.24 22.28
C THR A 402 18.95 2.80 21.63
N TYR A 403 18.96 2.56 20.32
CA TYR A 403 20.10 2.02 19.62
C TYR A 403 20.99 3.07 18.95
N PHE A 404 20.42 4.24 18.59
CA PHE A 404 21.14 5.29 17.84
C PHE A 404 21.09 6.66 18.50
N GLY A 405 20.62 6.75 19.73
CA GLY A 405 20.23 7.94 20.49
C GLY A 405 20.97 9.24 20.21
N ASN A 406 22.31 9.25 20.29
CA ASN A 406 23.12 10.47 20.15
C ASN A 406 23.79 10.62 18.78
N GLU A 407 23.58 9.66 17.88
CA GLU A 407 24.18 9.69 16.55
C GLU A 407 23.36 10.58 15.61
N ARG A 408 24.04 11.50 14.91
CA ARG A 408 23.41 12.26 13.83
C ARG A 408 23.16 11.34 12.65
N LYS A 409 21.92 11.25 12.23
CA LYS A 409 21.48 10.47 11.06
C LYS A 409 20.96 11.42 9.98
N SER A 410 21.17 11.04 8.73
CA SER A 410 20.70 11.77 7.56
C SER A 410 20.04 10.80 6.60
N PHE A 411 18.80 11.06 6.24
CA PHE A 411 18.03 10.28 5.27
C PHE A 411 17.44 11.17 4.21
N TYR A 412 17.37 10.68 2.99
CA TYR A 412 16.74 11.40 1.90
C TYR A 412 15.24 11.08 1.84
N VAL A 413 14.44 12.12 1.67
CA VAL A 413 12.99 12.03 1.44
C VAL A 413 12.69 12.52 0.04
N SER A 414 11.97 11.73 -0.75
CA SER A 414 11.55 12.09 -2.11
C SER A 414 10.07 12.44 -2.21
N SER A 415 9.31 12.31 -1.12
CA SER A 415 7.87 12.54 -1.12
C SER A 415 7.50 13.97 -1.52
N ARG A 416 6.34 14.12 -2.21
CA ARG A 416 5.82 15.43 -2.61
C ARG A 416 5.70 16.34 -1.39
N GLY A 417 6.32 17.49 -1.41
CA GLY A 417 6.30 18.49 -0.33
C GLY A 417 7.46 18.44 0.65
N ALA A 418 8.20 17.32 0.76
CA ALA A 418 9.29 17.16 1.72
C ALA A 418 10.59 16.68 1.07
N LYS A 419 10.87 17.09 -0.19
CA LYS A 419 12.10 16.68 -0.88
C LYS A 419 13.34 17.23 -0.18
N GLY A 420 14.32 16.36 0.06
CA GLY A 420 15.61 16.75 0.61
C GLY A 420 16.13 15.82 1.69
N HIS A 421 17.27 16.16 2.24
CA HIS A 421 17.84 15.42 3.36
C HIS A 421 17.19 15.86 4.67
N VAL A 422 16.89 14.87 5.52
CA VAL A 422 16.43 15.07 6.89
C VAL A 422 17.54 14.65 7.82
N ASP A 423 18.09 15.61 8.52
CA ASP A 423 19.10 15.39 9.56
C ASP A 423 18.42 15.41 10.93
N TYR A 424 18.70 14.41 11.77
CA TYR A 424 18.16 14.36 13.12
C TYR A 424 19.11 13.62 14.07
N VAL A 425 18.95 13.90 15.35
CA VAL A 425 19.57 13.18 16.46
C VAL A 425 18.44 12.63 17.32
N PRO A 426 18.25 11.30 17.42
CA PRO A 426 17.05 10.71 18.01
C PRO A 426 16.72 11.23 19.42
N ASN A 427 17.69 11.29 20.34
CA ASN A 427 17.45 11.75 21.70
C ASN A 427 17.11 13.24 21.82
N LYS A 428 17.50 14.05 20.83
CA LYS A 428 17.26 15.50 20.82
C LYS A 428 15.95 15.84 20.11
N ASP A 429 15.68 15.16 18.99
CA ASP A 429 14.61 15.55 18.08
C ASP A 429 13.33 14.74 18.29
N PHE A 430 13.43 13.57 18.93
CA PHE A 430 12.27 12.71 19.19
C PHE A 430 11.84 12.83 20.67
N GLU A 431 11.15 13.92 21.00
CA GLU A 431 10.68 14.17 22.36
C GLU A 431 9.63 13.16 22.81
N ASP A 432 8.67 12.86 21.93
CA ASP A 432 7.51 12.03 22.17
C ASP A 432 7.38 11.00 21.02
N ASP A 433 6.67 9.90 21.26
CA ASP A 433 6.36 8.85 20.31
C ASP A 433 4.90 8.89 19.85
N ASN A 434 4.08 9.81 20.39
CA ASN A 434 2.71 10.00 19.98
C ASN A 434 2.64 10.42 18.52
N ASN A 435 1.88 9.65 17.75
CA ASN A 435 1.65 9.93 16.34
C ASN A 435 0.22 9.55 15.96
N VAL A 436 -0.31 10.25 14.96
CA VAL A 436 -1.62 9.99 14.39
C VAL A 436 -1.41 9.66 12.91
N VAL A 437 -1.93 8.52 12.49
CA VAL A 437 -1.88 8.09 11.09
C VAL A 437 -3.28 8.14 10.54
N THR A 438 -3.46 8.84 9.43
CA THR A 438 -4.77 9.01 8.78
C THR A 438 -4.69 8.66 7.30
N TYR A 439 -5.70 7.93 6.81
CA TYR A 439 -5.90 7.74 5.39
C TYR A 439 -6.85 8.82 4.86
N SER A 440 -6.53 9.39 3.70
CA SER A 440 -7.48 10.21 2.97
C SER A 440 -8.65 9.34 2.52
N HIS A 441 -9.88 9.86 2.58
CA HIS A 441 -11.08 9.12 2.18
C HIS A 441 -10.97 8.64 0.72
N SER A 442 -10.95 7.34 0.52
CA SER A 442 -10.71 6.71 -0.79
C SER A 442 -11.98 6.21 -1.48
N GLY A 443 -13.15 6.59 -1.00
CA GLY A 443 -14.42 6.01 -1.45
C GLY A 443 -15.21 6.82 -2.47
N ALA A 444 -14.99 8.11 -2.55
CA ALA A 444 -15.65 8.93 -3.56
C ALA A 444 -14.82 8.96 -4.85
N ASP A 445 -15.46 9.05 -6.01
CA ASP A 445 -14.76 9.43 -7.23
C ASP A 445 -13.91 10.66 -6.95
N ALA A 446 -12.60 10.53 -7.12
CA ALA A 446 -11.63 11.56 -6.73
C ALA A 446 -11.96 12.92 -7.38
N ASN A 447 -12.49 12.91 -8.61
CA ASN A 447 -12.89 14.13 -9.29
C ASN A 447 -14.14 14.76 -8.67
N SER A 448 -15.13 13.94 -8.32
CA SER A 448 -16.35 14.42 -7.64
C SER A 448 -16.05 14.94 -6.25
N LEU A 449 -15.11 14.32 -5.54
CA LEU A 449 -14.66 14.78 -4.23
C LEU A 449 -13.97 16.15 -4.34
N VAL A 450 -13.01 16.32 -5.26
CA VAL A 450 -12.29 17.58 -5.46
C VAL A 450 -13.24 18.71 -5.85
N VAL A 451 -14.18 18.45 -6.75
CA VAL A 451 -15.21 19.43 -7.12
C VAL A 451 -16.08 19.79 -5.92
N GLY A 452 -16.51 18.80 -5.13
CA GLY A 452 -17.30 19.02 -3.91
C GLY A 452 -16.55 19.82 -2.84
N LEU A 453 -15.26 19.52 -2.64
CA LEU A 453 -14.39 20.28 -1.73
C LEU A 453 -14.21 21.73 -2.21
N GLY A 454 -13.97 21.93 -3.51
CA GLY A 454 -13.88 23.27 -4.10
C GLY A 454 -15.15 24.10 -3.90
N GLN A 455 -16.32 23.49 -4.09
CA GLN A 455 -17.61 24.14 -3.85
C GLN A 455 -17.80 24.53 -2.37
N ARG A 456 -17.50 23.63 -1.43
CA ARG A 456 -17.61 23.87 0.01
C ARG A 456 -16.68 24.97 0.51
N ILE A 457 -15.45 25.05 -0.04
CA ILE A 457 -14.53 26.16 0.21
C ILE A 457 -15.11 27.46 -0.34
N GLY A 458 -15.64 27.45 -1.57
CA GLY A 458 -16.21 28.63 -2.22
C GLY A 458 -17.40 29.22 -1.49
N ILE A 459 -18.22 28.38 -0.83
CA ILE A 459 -19.39 28.80 -0.03
C ILE A 459 -18.98 29.16 1.42
N GLY A 460 -17.71 28.94 1.82
CA GLY A 460 -17.24 29.23 3.17
C GLY A 460 -17.64 28.22 4.25
N ILE A 461 -18.15 27.06 3.87
CA ILE A 461 -18.54 25.99 4.83
C ILE A 461 -17.31 25.21 5.33
N MET A 462 -16.24 25.16 4.52
CA MET A 462 -15.04 24.37 4.81
C MET A 462 -13.79 25.23 4.68
N SER A 463 -12.81 25.03 5.58
CA SER A 463 -11.52 25.67 5.47
C SER A 463 -10.67 25.04 4.36
N LYS A 464 -9.75 25.81 3.76
CA LYS A 464 -8.79 25.28 2.79
C LYS A 464 -7.92 24.17 3.39
N GLN A 465 -7.58 24.29 4.67
CA GLN A 465 -6.78 23.29 5.38
C GLN A 465 -7.53 21.96 5.50
N THR A 466 -8.79 21.96 5.96
CA THR A 466 -9.61 20.74 6.06
C THR A 466 -9.81 20.09 4.69
N ALA A 467 -9.97 20.88 3.64
CA ALA A 467 -10.07 20.34 2.29
C ALA A 467 -8.78 19.67 1.82
N GLN A 468 -7.61 20.24 2.15
CA GLN A 468 -6.31 19.63 1.85
C GLN A 468 -6.07 18.33 2.64
N GLU A 469 -6.60 18.23 3.86
CA GLU A 469 -6.53 17.01 4.68
C GLU A 469 -7.40 15.87 4.12
N ILE A 470 -8.52 16.22 3.48
CA ILE A 470 -9.47 15.25 2.90
C ILE A 470 -9.08 14.87 1.46
N ASP A 471 -8.36 15.72 0.74
CA ASP A 471 -8.03 15.51 -0.67
C ASP A 471 -7.10 14.29 -0.85
N PRO A 472 -7.51 13.25 -1.58
CA PRO A 472 -6.72 12.04 -1.77
C PRO A 472 -5.44 12.24 -2.59
N PHE A 473 -5.32 13.34 -3.31
CA PHE A 473 -4.13 13.69 -4.09
C PHE A 473 -3.05 14.40 -3.28
N ILE A 474 -3.41 14.89 -2.09
CA ILE A 474 -2.49 15.58 -1.18
C ILE A 474 -1.97 14.59 -0.14
N SER A 475 -0.73 14.19 -0.27
CA SER A 475 -0.10 13.25 0.67
C SER A 475 0.40 13.91 1.96
N ASP A 476 0.66 15.21 1.93
CA ASP A 476 1.13 16.00 3.06
C ASP A 476 0.44 17.37 3.08
N PRO A 477 -0.70 17.49 3.82
CA PRO A 477 -1.47 18.73 3.88
C PRO A 477 -0.71 19.92 4.46
N GLU A 478 0.19 19.68 5.43
CA GLU A 478 0.99 20.77 6.04
C GLU A 478 2.04 21.31 5.08
N ALA A 479 2.78 20.41 4.41
CA ALA A 479 3.75 20.83 3.41
C ALA A 479 3.09 21.54 2.22
N GLU A 480 1.88 21.13 1.85
CA GLU A 480 1.10 21.79 0.80
C GLU A 480 0.61 23.17 1.24
N LYS A 481 0.16 23.30 2.49
CA LYS A 481 -0.20 24.59 3.07
C LYS A 481 0.99 25.57 3.07
N ASP A 482 2.16 25.11 3.52
CA ASP A 482 3.38 25.92 3.53
C ASP A 482 3.77 26.34 2.10
N ARG A 483 3.61 25.44 1.12
CA ARG A 483 3.87 25.74 -0.30
C ARG A 483 2.89 26.76 -0.85
N VAL A 484 1.60 26.60 -0.61
CA VAL A 484 0.55 27.55 -1.06
C VAL A 484 0.78 28.92 -0.45
N ILE A 485 1.18 29.00 0.82
CA ILE A 485 1.52 30.27 1.47
C ILE A 485 2.77 30.89 0.82
N SER A 486 3.83 30.10 0.59
CA SER A 486 5.04 30.57 -0.09
C SER A 486 4.73 31.11 -1.49
N GLU A 487 4.01 30.34 -2.31
CA GLU A 487 3.62 30.75 -3.65
C GLU A 487 2.74 32.02 -3.65
N SER A 488 1.84 32.15 -2.66
CA SER A 488 0.99 33.33 -2.54
C SER A 488 1.77 34.59 -2.16
N LEU A 489 2.78 34.42 -1.27
CA LEU A 489 3.70 35.50 -0.88
C LEU A 489 4.61 35.91 -2.05
N GLU A 490 5.16 34.94 -2.77
CA GLU A 490 5.96 35.18 -3.99
C GLU A 490 5.14 35.92 -5.05
N ALA A 491 3.89 35.50 -5.29
CA ALA A 491 3.00 36.18 -6.21
C ALA A 491 2.68 37.63 -5.78
N ALA A 492 2.42 37.85 -4.49
CA ALA A 492 2.21 39.18 -3.93
C ALA A 492 3.45 40.07 -4.04
N LEU A 493 4.65 39.51 -3.79
CA LEU A 493 5.92 40.20 -3.96
C LEU A 493 6.18 40.60 -5.40
N LEU A 494 5.96 39.65 -6.34
CA LEU A 494 6.08 39.94 -7.79
C LEU A 494 5.11 41.03 -8.22
N GLN A 495 3.88 41.00 -7.79
CA GLN A 495 2.87 42.02 -8.09
C GLN A 495 3.28 43.39 -7.50
N SER A 496 3.82 43.41 -6.28
CA SER A 496 4.37 44.63 -5.68
C SER A 496 5.53 45.21 -6.48
N ILE A 497 6.49 44.35 -6.90
CA ILE A 497 7.62 44.77 -7.72
C ILE A 497 7.17 45.32 -9.08
N GLN A 498 6.21 44.66 -9.74
CA GLN A 498 5.62 45.11 -11.00
C GLN A 498 4.93 46.49 -10.85
N THR A 499 4.17 46.66 -9.78
CA THR A 499 3.48 47.93 -9.49
C THR A 499 4.48 49.05 -9.22
N GLN A 500 5.52 48.79 -8.41
CA GLN A 500 6.58 49.78 -8.11
C GLN A 500 7.43 50.10 -9.31
N ALA A 501 7.71 49.12 -10.17
CA ALA A 501 8.41 49.33 -11.45
C ALA A 501 7.57 50.19 -12.42
N ALA A 502 6.25 49.92 -12.52
CA ALA A 502 5.34 50.72 -13.33
C ALA A 502 5.19 52.18 -12.84
N GLN A 503 5.29 52.40 -11.53
CA GLN A 503 5.27 53.71 -10.91
C GLN A 503 6.64 54.43 -10.95
N GLY A 504 7.69 53.78 -11.49
CA GLY A 504 9.05 54.32 -11.54
C GLY A 504 9.76 54.39 -10.18
N ALA A 505 9.23 53.72 -9.16
CA ALA A 505 9.82 53.68 -7.83
C ALA A 505 11.05 52.76 -7.75
N ILE A 506 11.12 51.76 -8.63
CA ILE A 506 12.30 50.88 -8.78
C ILE A 506 12.92 51.15 -10.15
N PRO A 507 14.24 51.45 -10.21
CA PRO A 507 14.97 51.62 -11.46
C PRO A 507 14.91 50.35 -12.34
N PRO A 508 14.79 50.46 -13.66
CA PRO A 508 14.77 49.30 -14.56
C PRO A 508 16.02 48.39 -14.45
N SER A 509 17.16 48.98 -14.08
CA SER A 509 18.41 48.23 -13.80
C SER A 509 18.29 47.28 -12.62
N ASP A 510 17.56 47.69 -11.59
CA ASP A 510 17.41 46.88 -10.39
C ASP A 510 16.40 45.75 -10.62
N VAL A 511 15.34 46.00 -11.40
CA VAL A 511 14.42 44.96 -11.87
C VAL A 511 15.16 43.91 -12.71
N ALA A 512 16.01 44.36 -13.65
CA ALA A 512 16.83 43.45 -14.45
C ALA A 512 17.80 42.64 -13.60
N SER A 513 18.38 43.25 -12.54
CA SER A 513 19.25 42.53 -11.59
C SER A 513 18.51 41.49 -10.77
N ILE A 514 17.26 41.76 -10.31
CA ILE A 514 16.40 40.78 -9.63
C ILE A 514 16.11 39.60 -10.55
N VAL A 515 15.71 39.87 -11.79
CA VAL A 515 15.41 38.81 -12.79
C VAL A 515 16.65 37.96 -13.09
N ALA A 516 17.83 38.59 -13.20
CA ALA A 516 19.09 37.88 -13.42
C ALA A 516 19.45 36.97 -12.24
N LEU A 517 19.32 37.44 -11.00
CA LEU A 517 19.60 36.65 -9.79
C LEU A 517 18.64 35.47 -9.63
N VAL A 518 17.36 35.65 -9.91
CA VAL A 518 16.38 34.59 -9.86
C VAL A 518 16.56 33.58 -11.02
N GLY A 519 16.80 34.05 -12.22
CA GLY A 519 16.90 33.22 -13.42
C GLY A 519 18.25 32.51 -13.57
N ALA A 520 19.37 33.22 -13.41
CA ALA A 520 20.71 32.68 -13.61
C ALA A 520 21.29 32.00 -12.36
N ASP A 521 21.15 32.65 -11.19
CA ASP A 521 21.74 32.16 -9.94
C ASP A 521 20.78 31.24 -9.15
N LYS A 522 19.53 31.01 -9.64
CA LYS A 522 18.48 30.24 -8.97
C LYS A 522 18.27 30.68 -7.52
N MET A 523 18.44 31.95 -7.27
CA MET A 523 18.25 32.53 -5.94
C MET A 523 16.75 32.70 -5.67
N ASP A 524 16.35 32.53 -4.43
CA ASP A 524 14.98 32.79 -3.99
C ASP A 524 14.63 34.28 -4.21
N LEU A 525 13.38 34.53 -4.67
CA LEU A 525 12.93 35.88 -5.05
C LEU A 525 13.11 36.89 -3.91
N ALA A 526 12.76 36.49 -2.66
CA ALA A 526 12.89 37.32 -1.50
C ALA A 526 14.36 37.68 -1.21
N ALA A 527 15.26 36.69 -1.33
CA ALA A 527 16.69 36.90 -1.17
C ALA A 527 17.28 37.79 -2.27
N ALA A 528 16.83 37.62 -3.54
CA ALA A 528 17.25 38.44 -4.66
C ALA A 528 16.83 39.90 -4.49
N VAL A 529 15.58 40.15 -4.04
CA VAL A 529 15.08 41.51 -3.75
C VAL A 529 15.86 42.17 -2.62
N THR A 530 16.10 41.45 -1.52
CA THR A 530 16.88 41.95 -0.38
C THR A 530 18.29 42.33 -0.82
N LYS A 531 18.95 41.47 -1.58
CA LYS A 531 20.32 41.71 -2.08
C LYS A 531 20.40 42.92 -3.00
N VAL A 532 19.44 43.09 -3.91
CA VAL A 532 19.39 44.25 -4.80
C VAL A 532 19.09 45.52 -4.02
N HIS A 533 18.22 45.46 -3.01
CA HIS A 533 17.90 46.58 -2.14
C HIS A 533 19.11 47.02 -1.31
N GLU A 534 19.85 46.08 -0.73
CA GLU A 534 21.13 46.37 -0.02
C GLU A 534 22.17 46.98 -0.95
N GLN A 535 22.28 46.49 -2.18
CA GLN A 535 23.18 47.08 -3.19
C GLN A 535 22.76 48.50 -3.59
N ALA A 536 21.47 48.76 -3.71
CA ALA A 536 20.93 50.07 -4.02
C ALA A 536 21.21 51.09 -2.87
N GLN A 537 21.03 50.64 -1.62
CA GLN A 537 21.40 51.47 -0.45
C GLN A 537 22.90 51.72 -0.36
N ALA A 538 23.72 50.72 -0.64
CA ALA A 538 25.18 50.89 -0.66
C ALA A 538 25.66 51.88 -1.75
N ARG A 539 24.99 51.92 -2.93
CA ARG A 539 25.23 52.90 -3.98
C ARG A 539 24.85 54.33 -3.57
N GLN A 540 23.80 54.51 -2.77
CA GLN A 540 23.36 55.81 -2.27
C GLN A 540 24.22 56.30 -1.09
N ALA A 541 24.85 55.38 -0.34
CA ALA A 541 25.74 55.73 0.78
C ALA A 541 27.17 56.11 0.36
N THR A 542 27.54 55.97 -0.92
CA THR A 542 28.86 56.40 -1.42
C THR A 542 28.82 57.91 -1.69
N PRO A 543 29.51 58.77 -0.94
CA PRO A 543 29.50 60.20 -1.18
C PRO A 543 30.14 60.50 -2.52
N ALA A 544 29.46 61.34 -3.31
CA ALA A 544 29.97 61.82 -4.58
C ALA A 544 31.37 62.49 -4.41
N PRO A 545 32.34 62.24 -5.27
CA PRO A 545 33.64 62.93 -5.21
C PRO A 545 33.43 64.42 -5.44
N THR A 546 33.77 65.24 -4.44
CA THR A 546 33.85 66.68 -4.52
C THR A 546 34.94 67.04 -5.49
N GLY A 547 34.56 67.28 -6.74
CA GLY A 547 35.43 67.98 -7.77
C GLY A 547 34.99 69.40 -7.84
N ALA A 548 35.95 70.29 -7.64
CA ALA A 548 35.85 71.77 -7.61
C ALA A 548 35.34 72.38 -8.88
N PRO A 549 34.86 73.63 -8.87
CA PRO A 549 34.20 74.29 -9.97
C PRO A 549 35.18 74.98 -10.87
N GLU A 550 35.08 74.78 -12.16
CA GLU A 550 35.64 75.77 -13.14
C GLU A 550 34.51 76.61 -13.73
N THR A 551 34.61 77.87 -13.38
CA THR A 551 33.91 79.01 -13.96
C THR A 551 34.25 79.22 -15.44
N MET A 552 33.21 79.49 -16.25
CA MET A 552 33.33 80.50 -17.33
C MET A 552 31.96 81.02 -17.78
N PRO A 553 31.85 82.24 -18.16
CA PRO A 553 30.61 83.01 -18.16
C PRO A 553 30.03 83.23 -19.58
N GLY A 554 28.79 83.62 -19.62
CA GLY A 554 28.34 84.56 -20.60
C GLY A 554 27.20 84.19 -21.53
N LEU A 555 26.24 85.08 -21.43
CA LEU A 555 25.36 85.59 -22.48
C LEU A 555 24.00 84.92 -22.76
N GLY A 556 22.96 85.60 -22.38
CA GLY A 556 21.90 85.99 -23.31
C GLY A 556 20.51 85.38 -22.97
N ALA A 557 19.71 86.16 -22.26
CA ALA A 557 18.26 86.14 -22.38
C ALA A 557 17.81 86.89 -23.64
N PRO A 558 16.58 87.00 -24.08
CA PRO A 558 15.30 86.55 -23.50
C PRO A 558 14.30 85.97 -24.57
N GLY A 559 13.14 85.57 -24.17
CA GLY A 559 11.98 85.62 -25.03
C GLY A 559 10.92 84.61 -24.88
N MET A 560 9.84 85.11 -24.27
CA MET A 560 8.44 84.89 -24.61
C MET A 560 7.90 83.48 -24.93
N GLY A 561 7.05 82.91 -24.11
CA GLY A 561 5.58 82.95 -24.28
C GLY A 561 5.02 81.95 -25.28
N ALA A 562 4.33 81.01 -24.82
CA ALA A 562 3.04 80.63 -25.39
C ALA A 562 2.40 79.51 -24.57
N GLU A 563 1.25 79.74 -24.04
CA GLU A 563 0.25 78.77 -23.61
C GLU A 563 -0.10 77.77 -24.71
N GLN A 564 -0.19 76.51 -24.39
CA GLN A 564 -0.97 75.58 -25.20
C GLN A 564 -1.71 74.60 -24.30
N PRO A 565 -2.96 74.22 -24.76
CA PRO A 565 -3.96 73.68 -23.88
C PRO A 565 -3.82 72.17 -23.70
N ALA A 566 -4.40 71.73 -22.58
CA ALA A 566 -4.53 70.31 -22.19
C ALA A 566 -5.17 69.46 -23.29
N GLN A 567 -4.48 68.39 -23.72
CA GLN A 567 -5.08 67.31 -24.47
C GLN A 567 -5.46 66.17 -23.47
N GLN A 568 -6.76 65.81 -23.55
CA GLN A 568 -7.31 64.64 -22.90
C GLN A 568 -6.68 63.35 -23.48
N PRO A 569 -6.46 62.31 -22.68
CA PRO A 569 -6.03 61.00 -23.18
C PRO A 569 -7.20 60.28 -23.87
N PRO A 570 -6.93 59.51 -24.96
CA PRO A 570 -7.96 58.77 -25.68
C PRO A 570 -8.46 57.56 -24.86
N GLY A 571 -9.75 57.30 -25.00
CA GLY A 571 -10.50 56.31 -24.26
C GLY A 571 -9.97 54.90 -24.32
N GLN A 572 -10.04 54.24 -23.18
CA GLN A 572 -9.88 52.81 -23.04
C GLN A 572 -10.95 52.07 -23.82
N ALA A 573 -10.53 51.17 -24.70
CA ALA A 573 -11.40 50.19 -25.30
C ALA A 573 -11.93 49.22 -24.23
N PRO A 574 -13.18 48.79 -24.28
CA PRO A 574 -13.72 47.87 -23.32
C PRO A 574 -13.05 46.48 -23.44
N GLN A 575 -12.58 45.94 -22.33
CA GLN A 575 -12.09 44.56 -22.25
C GLN A 575 -13.25 43.59 -22.50
N PRO A 576 -13.09 42.54 -23.33
CA PRO A 576 -14.10 41.53 -23.52
C PRO A 576 -14.32 40.77 -22.20
N GLY A 577 -15.61 40.70 -21.83
CA GLY A 577 -16.01 40.05 -20.58
C GLY A 577 -15.73 38.55 -20.59
N LEU A 578 -15.49 38.02 -19.42
CA LEU A 578 -15.18 36.58 -19.13
C LEU A 578 -16.20 35.60 -19.78
N GLN A 579 -17.39 36.07 -20.17
CA GLN A 579 -18.42 35.28 -20.85
C GLN A 579 -18.10 35.01 -22.33
N GLU A 580 -17.37 35.87 -23.02
CA GLU A 580 -16.94 35.61 -24.41
C GLU A 580 -15.78 34.65 -24.53
N LEU A 581 -14.92 34.58 -23.51
CA LEU A 581 -13.82 33.60 -23.43
C LEU A 581 -14.34 32.19 -23.16
N LEU A 582 -15.43 32.03 -22.42
CA LEU A 582 -16.06 30.73 -22.17
C LEU A 582 -16.85 30.20 -23.37
N ALA A 583 -17.37 31.08 -24.22
CA ALA A 583 -18.07 30.70 -25.45
C ALA A 583 -17.11 30.17 -26.54
N SER A 584 -15.85 30.60 -26.55
CA SER A 584 -14.85 30.13 -27.53
C SER A 584 -14.23 28.78 -27.20
N LEU A 585 -14.38 28.26 -25.97
CA LEU A 585 -13.86 26.98 -25.51
C LEU A 585 -14.87 25.81 -25.55
N GLY A 586 -16.13 26.10 -25.88
CA GLY A 586 -17.20 25.11 -25.89
C GLY A 586 -17.54 24.48 -27.25
N GLY A 587 -16.76 24.70 -28.26
CA GLY A 587 -16.99 24.18 -29.61
C GLY A 587 -15.81 23.34 -30.16
N ARG A 588 -15.63 22.13 -29.63
CA ARG A 588 -15.08 20.98 -30.36
C ARG A 588 -15.32 19.70 -29.56
#